data_34c258cba1e3ce7096af8376bee90233
#
_entry.id   34c258cba1e3ce7096af8376bee90233
#
_cell.length_a   1.000
_cell.length_b   1.000
_cell.length_c   1.000
_cell.angle_alpha   90.00
_cell.angle_beta   90.00
_cell.angle_gamma   90.00
#
_symmetry.space_group_name_H-M   'P 1'
#
loop_
_entity.id
_entity.type
_entity.pdbx_description
1 polymer ?
#
loop_
_entity_poly.entity_id
_entity_poly.type
_entity_poly.pdbx_seq_one_letter_code
_entity_poly.pdbx_strand_id
1 'polypeptide(L)' 'VSTENVVGIIIAVCLVGYLILAFFFPEKF' A
#
# COMPACT_ATOMS: atom_id res chain seq x y z
N VAL A 1 5.16 -15.12 13.86
CA VAL A 1 4.85 -14.40 12.63
C VAL A 1 4.61 -15.41 11.54
N SER A 2 3.45 -15.39 10.95
CA SER A 2 3.12 -16.35 9.91
C SER A 2 3.21 -15.66 8.55
N THR A 3 3.43 -16.48 7.53
CA THR A 3 3.55 -15.96 6.18
C THR A 3 2.29 -15.21 5.78
N GLU A 4 1.15 -15.69 6.23
CA GLU A 4 -0.11 -15.04 5.91
C GLU A 4 -0.15 -13.62 6.46
N ASN A 5 0.34 -13.43 7.67
CA ASN A 5 0.37 -12.10 8.27
C ASN A 5 1.35 -11.19 7.52
N VAL A 6 2.48 -11.74 7.11
CA VAL A 6 3.48 -10.96 6.39
C VAL A 6 2.91 -10.47 5.06
N VAL A 7 2.23 -11.36 4.35
CA VAL A 7 1.64 -10.99 3.06
C VAL A 7 0.58 -9.92 3.26
N GLY A 8 -0.24 -10.05 4.31
CA GLY A 8 -1.25 -9.06 4.60
C GLY A 8 -0.66 -7.69 4.87
N ILE A 9 0.43 -7.65 5.63
CA ILE A 9 1.08 -6.39 5.95
C ILE A 9 1.65 -5.74 4.70
N ILE A 10 2.26 -6.52 3.82
CA ILE A 10 2.82 -6.00 2.59
C ILE A 10 1.73 -5.37 1.74
N ILE A 11 0.60 -6.06 1.61
CA ILE A 11 -0.51 -5.55 0.81
C ILE A 11 -1.05 -4.27 1.44
N ALA A 12 -1.20 -4.25 2.76
CA ALA A 12 -1.72 -3.08 3.45
C ALA A 12 -0.82 -1.87 3.24
N VAL A 13 0.50 -2.08 3.36
CA VAL A 13 1.44 -0.99 3.17
C VAL A 13 1.39 -0.46 1.73
N CYS A 14 1.27 -1.37 0.77
CA CYS A 14 1.19 -0.96 -0.63
C CYS A 14 -0.07 -0.13 -0.88
N LEU A 15 -1.20 -0.55 -0.32
CA LEU A 15 -2.45 0.19 -0.50
C LEU A 15 -2.38 1.56 0.13
N VAL A 16 -1.86 1.64 1.35
CA VAL A 16 -1.74 2.92 2.04
C VAL A 16 -0.80 3.83 1.28
N GLY A 17 0.33 3.31 0.83
CA GLY A 17 1.27 4.10 0.05
C GLY A 17 0.64 4.62 -1.24
N TYR A 18 -0.14 3.78 -1.89
CA TYR A 18 -0.83 4.17 -3.12
C TYR A 18 -1.82 5.31 -2.84
N LEU A 19 -2.56 5.21 -1.75
CA LEU A 19 -3.52 6.25 -1.41
C LEU A 19 -2.83 7.57 -1.10
N ILE A 20 -1.70 7.51 -0.40
CA ILE A 20 -0.97 8.72 -0.08
C ILE A 20 -0.46 9.38 -1.35
N LEU A 21 0.09 8.60 -2.27
CA LEU A 21 0.57 9.14 -3.52
C LEU A 21 -0.57 9.73 -4.34
N ALA A 22 -1.72 9.06 -4.34
CA ALA A 22 -2.88 9.55 -5.07
C ALA A 22 -3.38 10.85 -4.50
N PHE A 23 -3.16 11.08 -3.22
CA PHE A 23 -3.61 12.29 -2.56
C PHE A 23 -2.67 13.45 -2.82
N PHE A 24 -1.36 13.20 -2.77
CA PHE A 24 -0.37 14.26 -2.98
C PHE A 24 -0.03 14.45 -4.46
N PHE A 25 0.16 13.36 -5.17
CA PHE A 25 0.52 13.42 -6.59
C PHE A 25 -0.44 12.57 -7.39
N PRO A 26 -1.63 13.07 -7.63
CA PRO A 26 -2.62 12.31 -8.39
C PRO A 26 -2.31 12.28 -9.88
N GLU A 27 -1.08 12.25 -10.24
CA GLU A 27 -0.70 12.21 -11.63
C GLU A 27 -0.58 10.81 -12.12
N LYS A 28 -1.60 10.08 -12.04
CA LYS A 28 -1.55 8.76 -12.47
C LYS A 28 -1.62 8.68 -13.93
N PHE A 29 -1.08 9.23 -14.64
CA PHE A 29 -1.07 9.52 -16.04
C PHE A 29 -1.98 10.62 -16.36
#